data_92dc194304aa3d51f481efcb439d59fd
#
_entry.id   92dc194304aa3d51f481efcb439d59fd
#
_cell.length_a   1.000
_cell.length_b   1.000
_cell.length_c   1.000
_cell.angle_alpha   90.00
_cell.angle_beta   90.00
_cell.angle_gamma   90.00
#
_symmetry.space_group_name_H-M   'P 1'
#
loop_
_entity.id
_entity.type
_entity.pdbx_description
1 polymer ?
#
loop_
_entity_poly.entity_id
_entity_poly.type
_entity_poly.pdbx_seq_one_letter_code
_entity_poly.pdbx_strand_id
1 'polypeptide(L)'
;MNHDTYSDDYLRGILRSVRTIAVVGASERPNRPSHYVMAFLQAHGYRVIPVNPRASVPEILGEKVYNTLAEIPEAIDMVDVFRRSEEVAAVADEAIAKGAKVIWMQLGVRDDAAARKAEQAGLKVVMNRCPKIEYPRLFGALAQRSAG
;
A
#
# COMPACT_ATOMS: atom_id res chain seq x y z
N MET A 1 19.27 2.93 -0.65
CA MET A 1 18.57 4.20 -0.36
C MET A 1 18.49 4.41 1.14
N ASN A 2 18.57 5.64 1.59
CA ASN A 2 18.31 6.00 2.98
C ASN A 2 16.81 6.09 3.20
N HIS A 3 16.26 5.25 4.07
CA HIS A 3 14.83 5.21 4.36
C HIS A 3 14.44 6.00 5.61
N ASP A 4 15.34 6.78 6.17
CA ASP A 4 15.01 7.67 7.28
C ASP A 4 14.29 8.93 6.80
N THR A 5 14.58 9.36 5.57
CA THR A 5 13.94 10.50 4.93
C THR A 5 13.64 10.20 3.47
N TYR A 6 12.64 10.87 2.92
CA TYR A 6 12.27 10.77 1.52
C TYR A 6 12.11 12.17 0.94
N SER A 7 12.60 12.37 -0.29
CA SER A 7 12.31 13.61 -0.99
C SER A 7 10.82 13.63 -1.39
N ASP A 8 10.26 14.82 -1.46
CA ASP A 8 8.87 14.98 -1.91
C ASP A 8 8.69 14.47 -3.34
N ASP A 9 9.70 14.66 -4.19
CA ASP A 9 9.63 14.18 -5.58
C ASP A 9 9.56 12.65 -5.66
N TYR A 10 10.28 11.93 -4.79
CA TYR A 10 10.23 10.48 -4.73
C TYR A 10 8.82 10.02 -4.38
N LEU A 11 8.24 10.58 -3.31
CA LEU A 11 6.90 10.22 -2.87
C LEU A 11 5.83 10.63 -3.89
N ARG A 12 5.94 11.82 -4.47
CA ARG A 12 5.02 12.29 -5.51
C ARG A 12 5.05 11.36 -6.72
N GLY A 13 6.24 11.00 -7.15
CA GLY A 13 6.42 10.10 -8.29
C GLY A 13 5.72 8.77 -8.08
N ILE A 14 5.85 8.18 -6.89
CA ILE A 14 5.16 6.95 -6.54
C ILE A 14 3.65 7.15 -6.60
N LEU A 15 3.13 8.13 -5.87
CA LEU A 15 1.69 8.32 -5.73
C LEU A 15 1.01 8.73 -7.05
N ARG A 16 1.76 9.32 -7.97
CA ARG A 16 1.25 9.64 -9.32
C ARG A 16 1.26 8.43 -10.25
N SER A 17 2.22 7.53 -10.09
CA SER A 17 2.44 6.44 -11.04
C SER A 17 1.60 5.21 -10.75
N VAL A 18 1.26 4.95 -9.49
CA VAL A 18 0.50 3.76 -9.12
C VAL A 18 -0.99 3.98 -9.37
N ARG A 19 -1.69 2.90 -9.76
CA ARG A 19 -3.13 2.91 -10.00
C ARG A 19 -3.84 1.90 -9.14
N THR A 20 -3.31 0.70 -9.05
CA THR A 20 -3.90 -0.41 -8.32
C THR A 20 -3.06 -0.71 -7.09
N ILE A 21 -3.68 -0.61 -5.93
CA ILE A 21 -3.04 -0.77 -4.63
C ILE A 21 -3.69 -1.93 -3.90
N ALA A 22 -2.88 -2.91 -3.50
CA ALA A 22 -3.34 -3.98 -2.62
C ALA A 22 -3.03 -3.58 -1.18
N VAL A 23 -4.04 -3.59 -0.33
CA VAL A 23 -3.90 -3.28 1.10
C VAL A 23 -3.83 -4.59 1.87
N VAL A 24 -2.64 -4.93 2.34
CA VAL A 24 -2.39 -6.17 3.08
C VAL A 24 -2.59 -5.92 4.57
N GLY A 25 -3.49 -6.68 5.18
CA GLY A 25 -3.93 -6.44 6.55
C GLY A 25 -5.18 -5.57 6.60
N ALA A 26 -5.95 -5.53 5.51
CA ALA A 26 -7.18 -4.75 5.43
C ALA A 26 -8.19 -5.19 6.48
N SER A 27 -8.86 -4.23 7.11
CA SER A 27 -9.86 -4.47 8.15
C SER A 27 -11.24 -4.02 7.69
N GLU A 28 -12.24 -4.83 8.03
CA GLU A 28 -13.64 -4.49 7.83
C GLU A 28 -14.15 -3.44 8.83
N ARG A 29 -13.40 -3.15 9.88
CA ARG A 29 -13.80 -2.21 10.93
C ARG A 29 -13.46 -0.77 10.55
N PRO A 30 -14.44 0.14 10.47
CA PRO A 30 -14.19 1.51 10.01
C PRO A 30 -13.22 2.32 10.87
N ASN A 31 -13.05 1.95 12.14
CA ASN A 31 -12.13 2.65 13.05
C ASN A 31 -10.68 2.19 12.93
N ARG A 32 -10.40 1.19 12.09
CA ARG A 32 -9.03 0.71 11.89
C ARG A 32 -8.32 1.53 10.81
N PRO A 33 -7.03 1.82 10.99
CA PRO A 33 -6.27 2.60 10.01
C PRO A 33 -6.35 2.04 8.59
N SER A 34 -6.24 0.72 8.42
CA SER A 34 -6.31 0.13 7.08
C SER A 34 -7.63 0.43 6.39
N HIS A 35 -8.73 0.48 7.15
CA HIS A 35 -10.05 0.75 6.58
C HIS A 35 -10.16 2.21 6.12
N TYR A 36 -9.86 3.19 6.99
CA TYR A 36 -10.03 4.58 6.58
C TYR A 36 -8.97 5.04 5.58
N VAL A 37 -7.78 4.43 5.56
CA VAL A 37 -6.81 4.70 4.50
C VAL A 37 -7.30 4.13 3.16
N MET A 38 -7.88 2.92 3.15
CA MET A 38 -8.52 2.38 1.95
C MET A 38 -9.58 3.32 1.40
N ALA A 39 -10.47 3.79 2.26
CA ALA A 39 -11.55 4.69 1.87
C ALA A 39 -10.98 6.00 1.29
N PHE A 40 -9.93 6.54 1.90
CA PHE A 40 -9.25 7.72 1.40
C PHE A 40 -8.68 7.50 -0.01
N LEU A 41 -7.99 6.38 -0.20
CA LEU A 41 -7.38 6.07 -1.49
C LEU A 41 -8.43 5.88 -2.57
N GLN A 42 -9.54 5.18 -2.26
CA GLN A 42 -10.65 5.05 -3.19
C GLN A 42 -11.24 6.41 -3.58
N ALA A 43 -11.41 7.30 -2.61
CA ALA A 43 -11.94 8.65 -2.86
C ALA A 43 -11.02 9.48 -3.75
N HIS A 44 -9.74 9.12 -3.80
CA HIS A 44 -8.74 9.82 -4.62
C HIS A 44 -8.43 9.10 -5.94
N GLY A 45 -9.29 8.16 -6.35
CA GLY A 45 -9.24 7.57 -7.68
C GLY A 45 -8.38 6.33 -7.83
N TYR A 46 -7.85 5.80 -6.73
CA TYR A 46 -7.09 4.54 -6.79
C TYR A 46 -8.03 3.34 -6.81
N ARG A 47 -7.63 2.29 -7.54
CA ARG A 47 -8.22 0.97 -7.42
C ARG A 47 -7.60 0.32 -6.19
N VAL A 48 -8.40 -0.02 -5.18
CA VAL A 48 -7.88 -0.55 -3.92
C VAL A 48 -8.46 -1.94 -3.67
N ILE A 49 -7.60 -2.92 -3.43
CA ILE A 49 -7.98 -4.32 -3.28
C ILE A 49 -7.57 -4.79 -1.88
N PRO A 50 -8.53 -5.22 -1.04
CA PRO A 50 -8.22 -5.68 0.31
C PRO A 50 -7.67 -7.10 0.33
N VAL A 51 -6.63 -7.32 1.12
CA VAL A 51 -6.02 -8.64 1.33
C VAL A 51 -5.96 -8.92 2.83
N ASN A 52 -6.66 -9.95 3.28
CA ASN A 52 -6.59 -10.38 4.68
C ASN A 52 -7.19 -11.78 4.83
N PRO A 53 -6.36 -12.80 5.13
CA PRO A 53 -6.87 -14.16 5.32
C PRO A 53 -7.76 -14.31 6.56
N ARG A 54 -7.74 -13.33 7.47
CA ARG A 54 -8.52 -13.36 8.70
C ARG A 54 -9.79 -12.52 8.63
N ALA A 55 -10.10 -11.94 7.48
CA ALA A 55 -11.33 -11.16 7.34
C ALA A 55 -12.55 -12.08 7.48
N SER A 56 -13.57 -11.60 8.19
CA SER A 56 -14.80 -12.36 8.41
C SER A 56 -15.88 -12.00 7.42
N VAL A 57 -15.58 -11.14 6.45
CA VAL A 57 -16.52 -10.65 5.43
C VAL A 57 -15.95 -10.90 4.04
N PRO A 58 -16.82 -11.11 3.03
CA PRO A 58 -16.35 -11.33 1.66
C PRO A 58 -15.91 -10.06 0.94
N GLU A 59 -16.36 -8.89 1.42
CA GLU A 59 -16.05 -7.60 0.82
C GLU A 59 -15.76 -6.56 1.89
N ILE A 60 -14.86 -5.62 1.54
CA ILE A 60 -14.58 -4.44 2.34
C ILE A 60 -14.67 -3.24 1.40
N LEU A 61 -15.48 -2.24 1.77
CA LEU A 61 -15.68 -1.02 0.97
C LEU A 61 -16.05 -1.34 -0.49
N GLY A 62 -16.86 -2.38 -0.69
CA GLY A 62 -17.33 -2.78 -2.01
C GLY A 62 -16.35 -3.61 -2.82
N GLU A 63 -15.19 -3.95 -2.26
CA GLU A 63 -14.18 -4.73 -2.97
C GLU A 63 -14.03 -6.11 -2.37
N LYS A 64 -13.89 -7.12 -3.24
CA LYS A 64 -13.68 -8.49 -2.81
C LYS A 64 -12.40 -8.63 -2.00
N VAL A 65 -12.48 -9.35 -0.87
CA VAL A 65 -11.31 -9.65 -0.04
C VAL A 65 -10.62 -10.91 -0.56
N TYR A 66 -9.31 -10.82 -0.72
CA TYR A 66 -8.47 -11.97 -1.09
C TYR A 66 -7.64 -12.41 0.11
N ASN A 67 -7.31 -13.69 0.16
CA ASN A 67 -6.48 -14.22 1.24
C ASN A 67 -4.99 -13.88 1.04
N THR A 68 -4.55 -13.88 -0.22
CA THR A 68 -3.14 -13.63 -0.57
C THR A 68 -3.06 -12.72 -1.80
N LEU A 69 -1.90 -12.09 -1.98
CA LEU A 69 -1.64 -11.30 -3.19
C LEU A 69 -1.71 -12.16 -4.45
N ALA A 70 -1.24 -13.41 -4.38
CA ALA A 70 -1.19 -14.30 -5.53
C ALA A 70 -2.58 -14.61 -6.09
N GLU A 71 -3.62 -14.58 -5.26
CA GLU A 71 -4.99 -14.88 -5.67
C GLU A 71 -5.62 -13.75 -6.48
N ILE A 72 -5.07 -12.53 -6.42
CA ILE A 72 -5.63 -11.39 -7.13
C ILE A 72 -5.36 -11.55 -8.63
N PRO A 73 -6.40 -11.55 -9.49
CA PRO A 73 -6.16 -11.74 -10.92
C PRO A 73 -5.56 -10.51 -11.62
N GLU A 74 -5.71 -9.33 -11.01
CA GLU A 74 -5.21 -8.08 -11.58
C GLU A 74 -3.73 -7.86 -11.25
N ALA A 75 -3.03 -7.11 -12.10
CA ALA A 75 -1.68 -6.63 -11.77
C ALA A 75 -1.77 -5.60 -10.65
N ILE A 76 -0.80 -5.64 -9.74
CA ILE A 76 -0.73 -4.74 -8.58
C ILE A 76 0.46 -3.80 -8.78
N ASP A 77 0.22 -2.49 -8.68
CA ASP A 77 1.29 -1.51 -8.76
C ASP A 77 1.97 -1.31 -7.41
N MET A 78 1.19 -1.22 -6.35
CA MET A 78 1.70 -0.95 -5.01
C MET A 78 1.06 -1.87 -3.98
N VAL A 79 1.87 -2.38 -3.07
CA VAL A 79 1.40 -3.13 -1.89
C VAL A 79 1.56 -2.22 -0.68
N ASP A 80 0.45 -1.87 -0.03
CA ASP A 80 0.41 -1.04 1.17
C ASP A 80 0.26 -1.96 2.39
N VAL A 81 1.25 -1.97 3.27
CA VAL A 81 1.39 -3.00 4.31
C VAL A 81 0.91 -2.48 5.66
N PHE A 82 -0.20 -3.05 6.12
CA PHE A 82 -0.76 -2.84 7.46
C PHE A 82 -0.53 -4.10 8.29
N ARG A 83 0.73 -4.46 8.48
CA ARG A 83 1.16 -5.60 9.29
C ARG A 83 2.26 -5.14 10.22
N ARG A 84 2.56 -5.94 11.25
CA ARG A 84 3.69 -5.66 12.13
C ARG A 84 5.00 -5.81 11.36
N SER A 85 6.03 -5.11 11.80
CA SER A 85 7.32 -5.09 11.11
C SER A 85 7.90 -6.50 10.90
N GLU A 86 7.73 -7.40 11.87
CA GLU A 86 8.21 -8.78 11.77
C GLU A 86 7.48 -9.63 10.75
N GLU A 87 6.34 -9.15 10.22
CA GLU A 87 5.58 -9.84 9.18
C GLU A 87 5.92 -9.34 7.78
N VAL A 88 6.69 -8.26 7.68
CA VAL A 88 6.94 -7.60 6.39
C VAL A 88 7.75 -8.47 5.44
N ALA A 89 8.71 -9.26 5.95
CA ALA A 89 9.55 -10.08 5.08
C ALA A 89 8.72 -11.00 4.19
N ALA A 90 7.70 -11.65 4.74
CA ALA A 90 6.82 -12.53 3.97
C ALA A 90 5.99 -11.74 2.96
N VAL A 91 5.49 -10.56 3.34
CA VAL A 91 4.71 -9.71 2.44
C VAL A 91 5.58 -9.20 1.29
N ALA A 92 6.83 -8.85 1.58
CA ALA A 92 7.77 -8.42 0.54
C ALA A 92 8.01 -9.53 -0.49
N ASP A 93 8.17 -10.77 -0.04
CA ASP A 93 8.32 -11.91 -0.94
C ASP A 93 7.09 -12.08 -1.84
N GLU A 94 5.89 -11.95 -1.28
CA GLU A 94 4.66 -12.02 -2.05
C GLU A 94 4.54 -10.88 -3.05
N ALA A 95 4.92 -9.65 -2.65
CA ALA A 95 4.89 -8.49 -3.53
C ALA A 95 5.84 -8.65 -4.72
N ILE A 96 7.04 -9.16 -4.47
CA ILE A 96 8.02 -9.44 -5.51
C ILE A 96 7.47 -10.49 -6.49
N ALA A 97 6.94 -11.59 -5.96
CA ALA A 97 6.37 -12.66 -6.78
C ALA A 97 5.18 -12.18 -7.61
N LYS A 98 4.40 -11.26 -7.07
CA LYS A 98 3.24 -10.68 -7.77
C LYS A 98 3.64 -9.69 -8.87
N GLY A 99 4.89 -9.22 -8.85
CA GLY A 99 5.35 -8.23 -9.82
C GLY A 99 4.96 -6.81 -9.48
N ALA A 100 4.72 -6.53 -8.21
CA ALA A 100 4.43 -5.17 -7.75
C ALA A 100 5.62 -4.24 -8.05
N LYS A 101 5.33 -2.96 -8.22
CA LYS A 101 6.36 -1.94 -8.49
C LYS A 101 6.80 -1.21 -7.24
N VAL A 102 5.95 -1.19 -6.22
CA VAL A 102 6.18 -0.46 -4.97
C VAL A 102 5.70 -1.30 -3.80
N ILE A 103 6.48 -1.31 -2.72
CA ILE A 103 6.01 -1.75 -1.42
C ILE A 103 6.05 -0.56 -0.46
N TRP A 104 4.92 -0.29 0.19
CA TRP A 104 4.73 0.84 1.08
C TRP A 104 4.40 0.32 2.47
N MET A 105 5.26 0.60 3.45
CA MET A 105 5.07 0.19 4.84
C MET A 105 4.50 1.36 5.63
N GLN A 106 3.37 1.12 6.28
CA GLN A 106 2.62 2.12 7.02
C GLN A 106 3.38 2.67 8.22
N LEU A 107 2.82 3.70 8.87
CA LEU A 107 3.39 4.28 10.08
C LEU A 107 3.70 3.19 11.11
N GLY A 108 4.92 3.21 11.64
CA GLY A 108 5.38 2.23 12.61
C GLY A 108 5.84 0.91 12.01
N VAL A 109 5.74 0.73 10.69
CA VAL A 109 6.15 -0.50 10.01
C VAL A 109 7.46 -0.26 9.28
N ARG A 110 8.48 -1.01 9.64
CA ARG A 110 9.80 -0.89 9.04
C ARG A 110 10.55 -2.21 9.11
N ASP A 111 11.19 -2.59 7.99
CA ASP A 111 12.09 -3.73 7.92
C ASP A 111 13.14 -3.45 6.86
N ASP A 112 14.35 -3.12 7.31
CA ASP A 112 15.43 -2.71 6.40
C ASP A 112 15.91 -3.86 5.51
N ALA A 113 15.92 -5.08 6.02
CA ALA A 113 16.33 -6.25 5.23
C ALA A 113 15.32 -6.53 4.10
N ALA A 114 14.02 -6.46 4.43
CA ALA A 114 12.97 -6.64 3.43
C ALA A 114 13.02 -5.52 2.39
N ALA A 115 13.31 -4.29 2.80
CA ALA A 115 13.47 -3.16 1.90
C ALA A 115 14.60 -3.41 0.89
N ARG A 116 15.76 -3.85 1.36
CA ARG A 116 16.89 -4.16 0.47
C ARG A 116 16.53 -5.25 -0.54
N LYS A 117 15.87 -6.31 -0.07
CA LYS A 117 15.45 -7.40 -0.94
C LYS A 117 14.47 -6.91 -2.02
N ALA A 118 13.50 -6.11 -1.64
CA ALA A 118 12.54 -5.54 -2.57
C ALA A 118 13.22 -4.63 -3.60
N GLU A 119 14.15 -3.78 -3.15
CA GLU A 119 14.89 -2.89 -4.05
C GLU A 119 15.77 -3.68 -5.02
N GLN A 120 16.42 -4.76 -4.56
CA GLN A 120 17.21 -5.64 -5.43
C GLN A 120 16.34 -6.30 -6.50
N ALA A 121 15.07 -6.52 -6.21
CA ALA A 121 14.10 -7.07 -7.16
C ALA A 121 13.46 -6.00 -8.05
N GLY A 122 13.85 -4.74 -7.90
CA GLY A 122 13.38 -3.64 -8.75
C GLY A 122 12.21 -2.85 -8.21
N LEU A 123 11.75 -3.14 -6.98
CA LEU A 123 10.67 -2.37 -6.38
C LEU A 123 11.20 -1.07 -5.76
N LYS A 124 10.36 -0.05 -5.75
CA LYS A 124 10.56 1.11 -4.89
C LYS A 124 10.00 0.81 -3.52
N VAL A 125 10.61 1.37 -2.49
CA VAL A 125 10.22 1.10 -1.09
C VAL A 125 9.98 2.41 -0.36
N VAL A 126 8.91 2.45 0.43
CA VAL A 126 8.64 3.51 1.40
C VAL A 126 8.37 2.82 2.74
N MET A 127 8.96 3.32 3.81
CA MET A 127 8.75 2.78 5.16
C MET A 127 8.29 3.87 6.11
N ASN A 128 7.42 3.49 7.06
CA ASN A 128 6.98 4.34 8.16
C ASN A 128 6.33 5.63 7.66
N ARG A 129 5.44 5.50 6.67
CA ARG A 129 4.66 6.63 6.14
C ARG A 129 3.22 6.19 5.91
N CYS A 130 2.30 7.17 5.84
CA CYS A 130 0.90 6.92 5.56
C CYS A 130 0.46 7.70 4.32
N PRO A 131 -0.08 7.03 3.29
CA PRO A 131 -0.54 7.72 2.09
C PRO A 131 -1.60 8.79 2.36
N LYS A 132 -2.46 8.57 3.36
CA LYS A 132 -3.49 9.53 3.73
C LYS A 132 -2.89 10.82 4.29
N ILE A 133 -1.70 10.76 4.89
CA ILE A 133 -0.96 11.92 5.38
C ILE A 133 -0.15 12.55 4.25
N GLU A 134 0.57 11.71 3.48
CA GLU A 134 1.48 12.19 2.47
C GLU A 134 0.77 12.80 1.27
N TYR A 135 -0.33 12.23 0.82
CA TYR A 135 -1.03 12.70 -0.37
C TYR A 135 -1.48 14.19 -0.24
N PRO A 136 -2.19 14.58 0.82
CA PRO A 136 -2.58 16.00 0.97
C PRO A 136 -1.37 16.92 1.11
N ARG A 137 -0.32 16.48 1.80
CA ARG A 137 0.90 17.26 1.99
C ARG A 137 1.59 17.52 0.65
N LEU A 138 1.61 16.53 -0.23
CA LEU A 138 2.33 16.59 -1.51
C LEU A 138 1.53 17.27 -2.61
N PHE A 139 0.20 17.11 -2.61
CA PHE A 139 -0.69 17.58 -3.70
C PHE A 139 -1.66 18.67 -3.26
N GLY A 140 -1.68 19.01 -1.97
CA GLY A 140 -2.63 19.96 -1.39
C GLY A 140 -3.91 19.29 -0.93
N ALA A 141 -4.54 19.88 0.12
CA ALA A 141 -5.72 19.29 0.75
C ALA A 141 -6.93 19.19 -0.18
N LEU A 142 -7.03 20.07 -1.17
CA LEU A 142 -8.12 20.08 -2.13
C LEU A 142 -7.78 19.34 -3.42
N ALA A 143 -6.53 18.90 -3.58
CA ALA A 143 -6.12 18.18 -4.76
C ALA A 143 -6.70 16.77 -4.71
N GLN A 144 -7.50 16.42 -5.69
CA GLN A 144 -7.97 15.07 -5.90
C GLN A 144 -7.41 14.58 -7.22
N ARG A 145 -7.18 13.27 -7.31
CA ARG A 145 -6.89 12.71 -8.61
C ARG A 145 -8.12 12.97 -9.46
N SER A 146 -7.94 13.63 -10.58
CA SER A 146 -9.07 13.85 -11.48
C SER A 146 -9.66 12.49 -11.80
N ALA A 147 -10.98 12.43 -11.88
CA ALA A 147 -11.69 11.21 -12.18
C ALA A 147 -11.36 10.69 -13.58
N GLY A 148 -10.65 11.48 -14.28
CA GLY A 148 -10.13 11.07 -15.55
C GLY A 148 -8.70 10.66 -15.39
#